data_f7a41bdee77c7a85dc733467fab879a9
#
_entry.id   f7a41bdee77c7a85dc733467fab879a9
#
_cell.length_a   1.000
_cell.length_b   1.000
_cell.length_c   1.000
_cell.angle_alpha   90.00
_cell.angle_beta   90.00
_cell.angle_gamma   90.00
#
_symmetry.space_group_name_H-M   'P 1'
#
loop_
_entity.id
_entity.type
_entity.pdbx_description
1 polymer ?
#
loop_
_entity_poly.entity_id
_entity_poly.type
_entity_poly.pdbx_seq_one_letter_code
_entity_poly.pdbx_strand_id
1 'polypeptide(L)'
;AVSSGSTADNNLEVTSLFYSFPVGNLSVTAGPLVDQDDVVAATTSAYSDAFRLGAMPFSLAGDETGPGLGVAYSGDNGFVASASFVSVNGATSTIGIGGDDGDDVSTFTVGYNGEGFGGGLVLASNDGENSSTEAYDTFGGGIYYTPESIPATFSVAYDTKDNDGTTKDRTDLFIGVDYEVG
;
A
#
# COMPACT_ATOMS: atom_id res chain seq x y z
N ALA A 1 -7.83 -6.89 -11.77
CA ALA A 1 -7.59 -8.32 -11.51
C ALA A 1 -8.92 -9.06 -11.37
N VAL A 2 -8.92 -10.36 -11.56
CA VAL A 2 -10.08 -11.23 -11.33
C VAL A 2 -9.61 -12.37 -10.44
N SER A 3 -10.17 -12.47 -9.24
CA SER A 3 -9.87 -13.56 -8.32
C SER A 3 -11.07 -14.51 -8.20
N SER A 4 -10.81 -15.79 -7.97
CA SER A 4 -11.83 -16.76 -7.58
C SER A 4 -11.88 -16.76 -6.05
N GLY A 5 -12.91 -16.16 -5.49
CA GLY A 5 -13.14 -16.24 -4.04
C GLY A 5 -13.30 -17.67 -3.55
N SER A 6 -12.75 -17.98 -2.39
CA SER A 6 -12.81 -19.32 -1.77
C SER A 6 -14.12 -19.55 -1.00
N THR A 7 -15.20 -18.87 -1.35
CA THR A 7 -16.53 -19.17 -0.81
C THR A 7 -17.21 -20.25 -1.63
N ALA A 8 -18.04 -21.05 -0.98
CA ALA A 8 -18.66 -22.26 -1.54
C ALA A 8 -19.57 -22.05 -2.78
N ASP A 9 -19.66 -20.83 -3.29
CA ASP A 9 -20.61 -20.45 -4.34
C ASP A 9 -20.01 -20.31 -5.74
N ASN A 10 -18.72 -20.60 -5.96
CA ASN A 10 -18.02 -20.49 -7.25
C ASN A 10 -18.27 -19.17 -8.02
N ASN A 11 -18.41 -18.07 -7.33
CA ASN A 11 -18.61 -16.75 -7.93
C ASN A 11 -17.27 -16.17 -8.38
N LEU A 12 -17.25 -15.59 -9.59
CA LEU A 12 -16.15 -14.74 -10.05
C LEU A 12 -16.40 -13.33 -9.49
N GLU A 13 -15.42 -12.85 -8.75
CA GLU A 13 -15.42 -11.48 -8.22
C GLU A 13 -14.37 -10.64 -8.94
N VAL A 14 -14.72 -9.42 -9.30
CA VAL A 14 -13.76 -8.43 -9.82
C VAL A 14 -13.18 -7.70 -8.62
N THR A 15 -11.93 -7.95 -8.30
CA THR A 15 -11.23 -7.37 -7.14
C THR A 15 -10.54 -6.06 -7.43
N SER A 16 -10.14 -5.81 -8.69
CA SER A 16 -9.66 -4.50 -9.11
C SER A 16 -10.04 -4.19 -10.55
N LEU A 17 -10.42 -2.94 -10.80
CA LEU A 17 -10.80 -2.43 -12.12
C LEU A 17 -10.35 -0.98 -12.25
N PHE A 18 -9.24 -0.77 -12.91
CA PHE A 18 -8.67 0.56 -13.12
C PHE A 18 -7.93 0.64 -14.45
N TYR A 19 -7.60 1.84 -14.83
CA TYR A 19 -6.75 2.16 -15.97
C TYR A 19 -5.52 2.92 -15.51
N SER A 20 -4.33 2.45 -15.90
CA SER A 20 -3.07 3.12 -15.66
C SER A 20 -2.45 3.57 -16.98
N PHE A 21 -1.94 4.79 -17.01
CA PHE A 21 -1.31 5.36 -18.18
C PHE A 21 -0.10 6.25 -17.81
N PRO A 22 0.96 6.22 -18.64
CA PRO A 22 2.15 7.02 -18.39
C PRO A 22 1.96 8.48 -18.83
N VAL A 23 2.51 9.39 -18.02
CA VAL A 23 2.62 10.82 -18.33
C VAL A 23 4.06 11.26 -18.00
N GLY A 24 4.97 11.14 -18.97
CA GLY A 24 6.41 11.31 -18.70
C GLY A 24 6.92 10.26 -17.71
N ASN A 25 7.53 10.71 -16.63
CA ASN A 25 8.02 9.84 -15.56
C ASN A 25 6.94 9.54 -14.48
N LEU A 26 5.70 9.93 -14.75
CA LEU A 26 4.58 9.63 -13.88
C LEU A 26 3.76 8.47 -14.46
N SER A 27 3.23 7.63 -13.57
CA SER A 27 2.14 6.71 -13.86
C SER A 27 0.89 7.22 -13.16
N VAL A 28 -0.18 7.43 -13.92
CA VAL A 28 -1.47 7.87 -13.37
C VAL A 28 -2.42 6.66 -13.40
N THR A 29 -3.01 6.34 -12.28
CA THR A 29 -3.99 5.25 -12.12
C THR A 29 -5.32 5.84 -11.69
N ALA A 30 -6.42 5.42 -12.33
CA ALA A 30 -7.76 5.82 -11.95
C ALA A 30 -8.77 4.74 -12.32
N GLY A 31 -9.77 4.53 -11.49
CA GLY A 31 -10.80 3.52 -11.75
C GLY A 31 -11.89 3.42 -10.69
N PRO A 32 -12.93 2.63 -10.97
CA PRO A 32 -13.99 2.37 -10.01
C PRO A 32 -13.60 1.37 -8.90
N LEU A 33 -12.52 0.62 -9.06
CA LEU A 33 -11.95 -0.30 -8.08
C LEU A 33 -10.42 -0.20 -8.17
N VAL A 34 -9.86 0.79 -7.50
CA VAL A 34 -8.41 0.96 -7.32
C VAL A 34 -8.07 0.37 -5.96
N ASP A 35 -7.08 -0.49 -5.92
CA ASP A 35 -6.51 -0.97 -4.68
C ASP A 35 -5.45 0.02 -4.19
N GLN A 36 -5.44 0.28 -2.90
CA GLN A 36 -4.55 1.26 -2.29
C GLN A 36 -3.08 0.94 -2.55
N ASP A 37 -2.70 -0.33 -2.54
CA ASP A 37 -1.33 -0.80 -2.78
C ASP A 37 -0.92 -0.81 -4.26
N ASP A 38 -1.87 -0.85 -5.20
CA ASP A 38 -1.63 -0.78 -6.65
C ASP A 38 -0.92 0.52 -7.09
N VAL A 39 -0.93 1.54 -6.26
CA VAL A 39 -0.32 2.87 -6.54
C VAL A 39 0.85 3.22 -5.64
N VAL A 40 1.29 2.31 -4.79
CA VAL A 40 2.46 2.52 -3.94
C VAL A 40 3.74 2.36 -4.74
N ALA A 41 4.52 3.44 -4.91
CA ALA A 41 5.76 3.45 -5.67
C ALA A 41 7.00 3.12 -4.85
N ALA A 42 6.98 3.36 -3.53
CA ALA A 42 8.10 3.10 -2.65
C ALA A 42 8.03 1.67 -2.08
N THR A 43 9.16 0.99 -2.05
CA THR A 43 9.28 -0.31 -1.38
C THR A 43 10.33 -0.25 -0.29
N THR A 44 10.12 -1.01 0.78
CA THR A 44 11.04 -1.11 1.92
C THR A 44 11.56 -2.53 2.11
N SER A 45 11.17 -3.44 1.24
CA SER A 45 11.59 -4.84 1.30
C SER A 45 11.72 -5.41 -0.10
N ALA A 46 12.77 -6.22 -0.31
CA ALA A 46 12.97 -6.99 -1.54
C ALA A 46 12.25 -8.35 -1.54
N TYR A 47 11.48 -8.67 -0.50
CA TYR A 47 10.79 -9.95 -0.37
C TYR A 47 9.50 -10.02 -1.19
N SER A 48 9.23 -11.20 -1.75
CA SER A 48 7.91 -11.49 -2.26
C SER A 48 6.92 -11.76 -1.12
N ASP A 49 5.65 -11.45 -1.33
CA ASP A 49 4.57 -11.67 -0.36
C ASP A 49 4.46 -13.10 0.14
N ALA A 50 4.82 -14.08 -0.70
CA ALA A 50 4.74 -15.50 -0.39
C ALA A 50 5.65 -15.95 0.76
N PHE A 51 6.70 -15.18 1.06
CA PHE A 51 7.71 -15.54 2.08
C PHE A 51 7.75 -14.58 3.27
N ARG A 52 6.78 -13.70 3.40
CA ARG A 52 6.71 -12.77 4.52
C ARG A 52 6.11 -13.43 5.75
N LEU A 53 6.82 -13.31 6.83
CA LEU A 53 6.32 -13.62 8.16
C LEU A 53 6.34 -12.31 8.94
N GLY A 54 5.21 -11.64 9.04
CA GLY A 54 5.06 -10.43 9.82
C GLY A 54 4.75 -9.17 9.03
N ALA A 55 4.74 -8.05 9.72
CA ALA A 55 4.38 -6.75 9.21
C ALA A 55 5.42 -6.20 8.23
N MET A 56 4.92 -5.48 7.26
CA MET A 56 5.74 -4.65 6.37
C MET A 56 5.29 -3.20 6.49
N PRO A 57 6.17 -2.26 6.16
CA PRO A 57 5.70 -0.91 5.88
C PRO A 57 4.60 -1.01 4.83
N PHE A 58 3.48 -0.42 5.07
CA PHE A 58 2.20 -0.47 4.37
C PHE A 58 1.19 -1.48 4.92
N SER A 59 1.58 -2.49 5.66
CA SER A 59 0.62 -3.46 6.19
C SER A 59 -0.40 -2.82 7.14
N LEU A 60 0.00 -1.78 7.85
CA LEU A 60 -0.88 -1.00 8.72
C LEU A 60 -1.54 0.18 7.99
N ALA A 61 -1.00 0.59 6.84
CA ALA A 61 -1.61 1.61 5.99
C ALA A 61 -2.96 1.17 5.40
N GLY A 62 -3.21 -0.14 5.39
CA GLY A 62 -4.44 -0.72 4.88
C GLY A 62 -4.27 -1.29 3.48
N ASP A 63 -5.34 -1.91 3.01
CA ASP A 63 -5.49 -2.58 1.71
C ASP A 63 -6.90 -2.27 1.19
N GLU A 64 -7.20 -0.99 1.18
CA GLU A 64 -8.55 -0.52 0.90
C GLU A 64 -8.77 -0.42 -0.61
N THR A 65 -9.96 -0.87 -1.05
CA THR A 65 -10.34 -0.89 -2.47
C THR A 65 -11.63 -0.10 -2.71
N GLY A 66 -11.62 0.76 -3.72
CA GLY A 66 -12.78 1.56 -4.09
C GLY A 66 -12.55 2.44 -5.31
N PRO A 67 -13.53 3.30 -5.68
CA PRO A 67 -13.29 4.37 -6.62
C PRO A 67 -12.10 5.22 -6.18
N GLY A 68 -11.12 5.37 -7.06
CA GLY A 68 -9.89 6.01 -6.63
C GLY A 68 -9.04 6.50 -7.78
N LEU A 69 -8.04 7.25 -7.40
CA LEU A 69 -6.99 7.71 -8.29
C LEU A 69 -5.64 7.73 -7.57
N GLY A 70 -4.56 7.56 -8.33
CA GLY A 70 -3.22 7.68 -7.81
C GLY A 70 -2.22 8.14 -8.86
N VAL A 71 -1.11 8.66 -8.37
CA VAL A 71 0.02 9.08 -9.19
C VAL A 71 1.29 8.50 -8.56
N ALA A 72 2.07 7.79 -9.36
CA ALA A 72 3.37 7.27 -8.97
C ALA A 72 4.47 7.88 -9.86
N TYR A 73 5.58 8.25 -9.25
CA TYR A 73 6.79 8.73 -9.91
C TYR A 73 7.91 7.70 -9.71
N SER A 74 8.61 7.39 -10.80
CA SER A 74 9.83 6.59 -10.76
C SER A 74 10.91 7.29 -11.56
N GLY A 75 11.95 7.78 -10.87
CA GLY A 75 13.08 8.46 -11.49
C GLY A 75 14.20 7.49 -11.87
N ASP A 76 14.91 7.80 -12.95
CA ASP A 76 16.07 7.01 -13.40
C ASP A 76 17.21 6.94 -12.36
N ASN A 77 17.20 7.84 -11.38
CA ASN A 77 18.13 7.87 -10.25
C ASN A 77 17.73 6.99 -9.06
N GLY A 78 16.67 6.19 -9.22
CA GLY A 78 16.13 5.33 -8.16
C GLY A 78 15.19 6.02 -7.17
N PHE A 79 15.00 7.32 -7.24
CA PHE A 79 14.02 8.02 -6.42
C PHE A 79 12.59 7.67 -6.87
N VAL A 80 11.73 7.32 -5.92
CA VAL A 80 10.32 7.00 -6.15
C VAL A 80 9.43 7.76 -5.18
N ALA A 81 8.23 8.11 -5.64
CA ALA A 81 7.20 8.73 -4.80
C ALA A 81 5.82 8.39 -5.33
N SER A 82 4.82 8.32 -4.48
CA SER A 82 3.42 8.20 -4.90
C SER A 82 2.46 8.93 -3.98
N ALA A 83 1.29 9.21 -4.53
CA ALA A 83 0.14 9.70 -3.79
C ALA A 83 -1.11 9.03 -4.36
N SER A 84 -2.01 8.56 -3.50
CA SER A 84 -3.27 7.98 -3.89
C SER A 84 -4.41 8.42 -2.98
N PHE A 85 -5.61 8.33 -3.53
CA PHE A 85 -6.87 8.52 -2.84
C PHE A 85 -7.81 7.39 -3.25
N VAL A 86 -8.40 6.70 -2.28
CA VAL A 86 -9.36 5.62 -2.49
C VAL A 86 -10.56 5.87 -1.58
N SER A 87 -11.75 5.89 -2.16
CA SER A 87 -13.01 6.06 -1.46
C SER A 87 -13.72 4.72 -1.37
N VAL A 88 -13.63 4.04 -0.23
CA VAL A 88 -14.10 2.66 -0.04
C VAL A 88 -15.60 2.53 -0.34
N ASN A 89 -16.38 3.48 0.13
CA ASN A 89 -17.84 3.52 -0.06
C ASN A 89 -18.30 4.44 -1.18
N GLY A 90 -17.36 5.01 -1.94
CA GLY A 90 -17.62 6.03 -2.97
C GLY A 90 -18.47 5.57 -4.15
N ALA A 91 -18.60 4.26 -4.38
CA ALA A 91 -19.52 3.70 -5.38
C ALA A 91 -21.01 3.73 -4.94
N THR A 92 -21.28 4.00 -3.67
CA THR A 92 -22.66 4.05 -3.12
C THR A 92 -23.30 5.40 -3.47
N SER A 93 -24.45 5.36 -4.11
CA SER A 93 -25.14 6.56 -4.63
C SER A 93 -25.54 7.61 -3.58
N THR A 94 -25.60 7.21 -2.32
CA THR A 94 -25.95 8.09 -1.18
C THR A 94 -24.74 8.72 -0.51
N ILE A 95 -23.55 8.16 -0.70
CA ILE A 95 -22.30 8.60 -0.10
C ILE A 95 -21.48 9.38 -1.15
N GLY A 96 -21.10 8.71 -2.25
CA GLY A 96 -20.29 9.30 -3.28
C GLY A 96 -18.79 9.34 -2.91
N ILE A 97 -17.97 9.75 -3.87
CA ILE A 97 -16.53 9.87 -3.68
C ILE A 97 -16.23 11.14 -2.86
N GLY A 98 -15.50 10.99 -1.75
CA GLY A 98 -15.18 12.10 -0.84
C GLY A 98 -16.42 12.65 -0.11
N GLY A 99 -17.41 11.81 0.15
CA GLY A 99 -18.62 12.19 0.88
C GLY A 99 -18.47 12.03 2.38
N ASP A 100 -19.14 12.90 3.15
CA ASP A 100 -19.05 13.00 4.62
C ASP A 100 -19.38 11.70 5.39
N ASP A 101 -20.06 10.73 4.77
CA ASP A 101 -20.43 9.45 5.38
C ASP A 101 -19.59 8.27 4.83
N GLY A 102 -18.49 8.54 4.12
CA GLY A 102 -17.62 7.55 3.47
C GLY A 102 -16.34 7.28 4.25
N ASP A 103 -15.68 6.19 3.93
CA ASP A 103 -14.30 5.93 4.33
C ASP A 103 -13.38 6.34 3.18
N ASP A 104 -12.64 7.40 3.35
CA ASP A 104 -11.73 7.93 2.34
C ASP A 104 -10.28 7.78 2.81
N VAL A 105 -9.47 7.06 2.01
CA VAL A 105 -8.08 6.78 2.35
C VAL A 105 -7.15 7.56 1.44
N SER A 106 -6.30 8.38 2.05
CA SER A 106 -5.20 9.07 1.38
C SER A 106 -3.89 8.42 1.75
N THR A 107 -3.06 8.08 0.74
CA THR A 107 -1.75 7.44 0.96
C THR A 107 -0.65 8.22 0.24
N PHE A 108 0.46 8.44 0.93
CA PHE A 108 1.66 9.07 0.38
C PHE A 108 2.87 8.19 0.65
N THR A 109 3.69 7.98 -0.38
CA THR A 109 4.95 7.27 -0.24
C THR A 109 6.10 8.04 -0.84
N VAL A 110 7.29 7.82 -0.28
CA VAL A 110 8.55 8.31 -0.84
C VAL A 110 9.64 7.29 -0.55
N GLY A 111 10.52 7.06 -1.50
CA GLY A 111 11.59 6.09 -1.30
C GLY A 111 12.70 6.19 -2.32
N TYR A 112 13.63 5.27 -2.16
CA TYR A 112 14.76 5.08 -3.06
C TYR A 112 14.95 3.59 -3.31
N ASN A 113 15.00 3.22 -4.59
CA ASN A 113 15.28 1.86 -5.08
C ASN A 113 16.61 1.89 -5.84
N GLY A 114 17.70 1.51 -5.19
CA GLY A 114 19.04 1.45 -5.79
C GLY A 114 19.54 0.02 -5.94
N GLU A 115 20.66 -0.10 -6.64
CA GLU A 115 21.38 -1.36 -6.72
C GLU A 115 21.98 -1.70 -5.34
N GLY A 116 21.55 -2.81 -4.76
CA GLY A 116 22.07 -3.30 -3.50
C GLY A 116 21.53 -2.63 -2.23
N PHE A 117 20.76 -1.54 -2.31
CA PHE A 117 20.08 -0.97 -1.14
C PHE A 117 18.86 -0.15 -1.56
N GLY A 118 17.93 -0.02 -0.67
CA GLY A 118 16.77 0.83 -0.86
C GLY A 118 15.96 0.99 0.42
N GLY A 119 14.90 1.75 0.32
CA GLY A 119 13.99 1.96 1.43
C GLY A 119 12.94 2.99 1.10
N GLY A 120 11.98 3.13 1.99
CA GLY A 120 10.90 4.08 1.80
C GLY A 120 10.14 4.38 3.08
N LEU A 121 9.31 5.40 2.97
CA LEU A 121 8.36 5.83 3.97
C LEU A 121 6.96 5.80 3.39
N VAL A 122 5.97 5.50 4.23
CA VAL A 122 4.54 5.59 3.92
C VAL A 122 3.84 6.39 4.99
N LEU A 123 2.89 7.19 4.56
CA LEU A 123 1.90 7.86 5.39
C LEU A 123 0.53 7.52 4.79
N ALA A 124 -0.40 7.06 5.59
CA ALA A 124 -1.78 6.92 5.17
C ALA A 124 -2.72 7.42 6.27
N SER A 125 -3.82 8.00 5.84
CA SER A 125 -4.88 8.51 6.70
C SER A 125 -6.22 8.05 6.16
N ASN A 126 -7.05 7.51 7.02
CA ASN A 126 -8.45 7.18 6.76
C ASN A 126 -9.32 8.07 7.65
N ASP A 127 -10.26 8.78 7.06
CA ASP A 127 -11.13 9.70 7.81
C ASP A 127 -12.19 8.98 8.68
N GLY A 128 -12.49 7.71 8.37
CA GLY A 128 -13.31 6.85 9.23
C GLY A 128 -14.72 7.38 9.49
N GLU A 129 -15.30 8.13 8.57
CA GLU A 129 -16.60 8.75 8.75
C GLU A 129 -17.77 7.75 8.72
N ASN A 130 -17.50 6.52 8.27
CA ASN A 130 -18.48 5.45 8.33
C ASN A 130 -18.59 4.89 9.76
N SER A 131 -19.79 4.69 10.24
CA SER A 131 -20.07 4.17 11.59
C SER A 131 -19.46 2.79 11.92
N SER A 132 -18.89 2.08 10.96
CA SER A 132 -18.24 0.78 11.11
C SER A 132 -16.71 0.82 11.04
N THR A 133 -16.13 1.93 10.62
CA THR A 133 -14.67 2.09 10.53
C THR A 133 -14.25 3.30 11.36
N GLU A 134 -13.29 3.12 12.25
CA GLU A 134 -12.70 4.21 13.01
C GLU A 134 -11.64 4.91 12.16
N ALA A 135 -11.57 6.23 12.26
CA ALA A 135 -10.50 7.01 11.65
C ALA A 135 -9.14 6.53 12.14
N TYR A 136 -8.14 6.59 11.28
CA TYR A 136 -6.78 6.23 11.67
C TYR A 136 -5.73 6.95 10.84
N ASP A 137 -4.59 7.15 11.47
CA ASP A 137 -3.37 7.58 10.81
C ASP A 137 -2.29 6.50 10.90
N THR A 138 -1.54 6.31 9.83
CA THR A 138 -0.41 5.38 9.79
C THR A 138 0.86 6.05 9.34
N PHE A 139 1.96 5.59 9.93
CA PHE A 139 3.31 5.90 9.50
C PHE A 139 4.11 4.61 9.45
N GLY A 140 4.78 4.38 8.33
CA GLY A 140 5.66 3.24 8.17
C GLY A 140 6.94 3.62 7.44
N GLY A 141 7.97 2.82 7.65
CA GLY A 141 9.22 2.99 6.94
C GLY A 141 10.14 1.80 7.11
N GLY A 142 11.05 1.63 6.16
CA GLY A 142 12.03 0.56 6.22
C GLY A 142 13.10 0.69 5.18
N ILE A 143 14.11 -0.15 5.33
CA ILE A 143 15.27 -0.22 4.47
C ILE A 143 15.61 -1.67 4.17
N TYR A 144 16.24 -1.90 3.01
CA TYR A 144 16.88 -3.16 2.69
C TYR A 144 18.31 -2.93 2.20
N TYR A 145 19.14 -3.96 2.36
CA TYR A 145 20.52 -3.97 1.88
C TYR A 145 20.90 -5.36 1.34
N THR A 146 21.44 -5.40 0.13
CA THR A 146 21.93 -6.60 -0.56
C THR A 146 23.42 -6.44 -0.81
N PRO A 147 24.32 -7.01 0.03
CA PRO A 147 25.77 -6.95 -0.16
C PRO A 147 26.17 -7.68 -1.44
N GLU A 148 27.10 -7.13 -2.23
CA GLU A 148 27.64 -7.79 -3.43
C GLU A 148 28.35 -9.12 -3.15
N SER A 149 28.89 -9.28 -1.93
CA SER A 149 29.70 -10.44 -1.55
C SER A 149 28.91 -11.62 -0.97
N ILE A 150 27.64 -11.44 -0.69
CA ILE A 150 26.78 -12.43 -0.04
C ILE A 150 25.46 -12.49 -0.82
N PRO A 151 25.00 -13.69 -1.24
CA PRO A 151 23.71 -13.81 -1.92
C PRO A 151 22.55 -13.71 -0.92
N ALA A 152 22.47 -12.60 -0.21
CA ALA A 152 21.45 -12.36 0.80
C ALA A 152 21.02 -10.91 0.81
N THR A 153 19.73 -10.67 1.03
CA THR A 153 19.14 -9.35 1.30
C THR A 153 18.67 -9.28 2.75
N PHE A 154 19.05 -8.22 3.42
CA PHE A 154 18.64 -7.92 4.79
C PHE A 154 17.64 -6.78 4.77
N SER A 155 16.56 -6.89 5.55
CA SER A 155 15.54 -5.85 5.64
C SER A 155 15.15 -5.58 7.09
N VAL A 156 14.83 -4.33 7.37
CA VAL A 156 14.18 -3.91 8.60
C VAL A 156 13.11 -2.87 8.27
N ALA A 157 11.95 -3.00 8.91
CA ALA A 157 10.84 -2.08 8.73
C ALA A 157 10.07 -1.90 10.04
N TYR A 158 9.42 -0.76 10.17
CA TYR A 158 8.65 -0.35 11.33
C TYR A 158 7.40 0.39 10.86
N ASP A 159 6.24 -0.02 11.40
CA ASP A 159 4.95 0.60 11.15
C ASP A 159 4.26 0.95 12.46
N THR A 160 3.50 2.03 12.43
CA THR A 160 2.55 2.39 13.50
C THR A 160 1.22 2.80 12.89
N LYS A 161 0.14 2.48 13.60
CA LYS A 161 -1.23 2.89 13.31
C LYS A 161 -1.86 3.43 14.57
N ASP A 162 -2.23 4.69 14.52
CA ASP A 162 -2.94 5.39 15.58
C ASP A 162 -4.44 5.41 15.20
N ASN A 163 -5.30 4.89 16.06
CA ASN A 163 -6.73 4.83 15.83
C ASN A 163 -7.45 5.85 16.71
N ASP A 164 -8.35 6.64 16.12
CA ASP A 164 -9.06 7.73 16.83
C ASP A 164 -10.24 7.25 17.69
N GLY A 165 -10.50 5.94 17.73
CA GLY A 165 -11.67 5.38 18.40
C GLY A 165 -11.34 4.49 19.60
N THR A 166 -12.04 3.35 19.68
CA THR A 166 -11.91 2.37 20.77
C THR A 166 -10.90 1.26 20.44
N THR A 167 -10.53 1.11 19.19
CA THR A 167 -9.50 0.18 18.73
C THR A 167 -8.13 0.66 19.22
N LYS A 168 -7.33 -0.27 19.71
CA LYS A 168 -6.00 0.06 20.20
C LYS A 168 -5.06 0.39 19.05
N ASP A 169 -4.17 1.35 19.31
CA ASP A 169 -3.04 1.62 18.44
C ASP A 169 -2.19 0.38 18.24
N ARG A 170 -1.58 0.30 17.08
CA ARG A 170 -0.78 -0.85 16.68
C ARG A 170 0.60 -0.42 16.24
N THR A 171 1.58 -1.27 16.54
CA THR A 171 2.97 -1.09 16.11
C THR A 171 3.51 -2.43 15.66
N ASP A 172 4.11 -2.46 14.48
CA ASP A 172 4.74 -3.64 13.93
C ASP A 172 6.22 -3.40 13.63
N LEU A 173 7.06 -4.39 13.92
CA LEU A 173 8.48 -4.41 13.59
C LEU A 173 8.77 -5.63 12.73
N PHE A 174 9.34 -5.41 11.57
CA PHE A 174 9.77 -6.45 10.65
C PHE A 174 11.30 -6.50 10.56
N ILE A 175 11.86 -7.70 10.66
CA ILE A 175 13.26 -7.99 10.37
C ILE A 175 13.30 -9.22 9.49
N GLY A 176 13.98 -9.14 8.36
CA GLY A 176 14.01 -10.21 7.38
C GLY A 176 15.39 -10.45 6.77
N VAL A 177 15.59 -11.69 6.35
CA VAL A 177 16.73 -12.12 5.55
C VAL A 177 16.22 -13.00 4.44
N ASP A 178 16.49 -12.63 3.21
CA ASP A 178 16.29 -13.45 2.02
C ASP A 178 17.66 -13.96 1.55
N TYR A 179 17.78 -15.27 1.34
CA TYR A 179 19.03 -15.90 0.91
C TYR A 179 18.81 -16.69 -0.37
N GLU A 180 19.52 -16.32 -1.44
CA GLU A 180 19.47 -17.01 -2.72
C GLU A 180 20.29 -18.30 -2.66
N VAL A 181 19.60 -19.44 -2.77
CA VAL A 181 20.24 -20.76 -2.84
C VAL A 181 20.47 -21.08 -4.31
N GLY A 182 21.73 -21.12 -4.73
CA GLY A 182 22.16 -21.43 -6.09
C GLY A 182 22.01 -22.93 -6.45
#